data_631c2b86d498cb96b63afc3f3103c486
#
_entry.id   631c2b86d498cb96b63afc3f3103c486
#
_cell.length_a   1.000
_cell.length_b   1.000
_cell.length_c   1.000
_cell.angle_alpha   90.00
_cell.angle_beta   90.00
_cell.angle_gamma   90.00
#
_symmetry.space_group_name_H-M   'P 1'
#
loop_
_entity.id
_entity.type
_entity.pdbx_description
1 polymer ?
#
loop_
_entity_poly.entity_id
_entity_poly.type
_entity_poly.pdbx_seq_one_letter_code
_entity_poly.pdbx_strand_id
1 'polypeptide(L)'
;LPPGGCGEAWNLDAPEKVLAIQRAYADAGSDCLITNTFGASRIMLDRHDEGERTQAINRAAVEIARRAFGGRPGYVLGDIGPFGGLMEPYGDIPVALVEKAFGEQAEALVSAGIDAIIIETQTSLEELGVAIAAAQAAGAPCIIGSMAFDRLREGDEVRTMMGTSPEQAAAFMAEAGCHVLGLNCGSGIDMRIAADTARRYRSVSGLPIMAQPNAGLPVLENLKVIYRETPDEMAAGVPALLDAGARIIGGCCGSTPAHIRRFREIVDHVRHQDRARA
;
A
#
# COMPACT_ATOMS: atom_id res chain seq x y z
N LEU A 1 1.57 0.39 -20.88
CA LEU A 1 2.52 1.48 -20.73
C LEU A 1 3.74 1.20 -21.59
N PRO A 2 4.28 2.17 -22.35
CA PRO A 2 5.58 1.97 -23.02
C PRO A 2 6.69 1.69 -22.01
N PRO A 3 7.72 0.92 -22.36
CA PRO A 3 8.87 0.73 -21.49
C PRO A 3 9.46 2.09 -21.05
N GLY A 4 9.67 2.28 -19.74
CA GLY A 4 10.17 3.54 -19.18
C GLY A 4 9.14 4.66 -19.06
N GLY A 5 7.87 4.43 -19.38
CA GLY A 5 6.81 5.43 -19.24
C GLY A 5 6.36 5.62 -17.78
N CYS A 6 5.93 6.84 -17.44
CA CYS A 6 5.36 7.20 -16.13
C CYS A 6 3.89 6.75 -16.04
N GLY A 7 3.59 5.82 -15.12
CA GLY A 7 2.23 5.32 -14.90
C GLY A 7 1.33 6.36 -14.24
N GLU A 8 1.89 7.17 -13.39
CA GLU A 8 1.20 8.21 -12.63
C GLU A 8 0.75 9.36 -13.53
N ALA A 9 1.52 9.69 -14.58
CA ALA A 9 1.14 10.70 -15.57
C ALA A 9 -0.18 10.34 -16.29
N TRP A 10 -0.57 9.05 -16.35
CA TRP A 10 -1.85 8.64 -16.92
C TRP A 10 -3.06 9.20 -16.16
N ASN A 11 -2.92 9.63 -14.94
CA ASN A 11 -3.98 10.34 -14.22
C ASN A 11 -4.44 11.60 -14.98
N LEU A 12 -3.55 12.22 -15.77
CA LEU A 12 -3.83 13.38 -16.62
C LEU A 12 -3.91 13.01 -18.10
N ASP A 13 -3.00 12.16 -18.59
CA ASP A 13 -2.84 11.90 -20.02
C ASP A 13 -3.78 10.80 -20.54
N ALA A 14 -4.24 9.89 -19.66
CA ALA A 14 -5.13 8.80 -20.01
C ALA A 14 -6.08 8.44 -18.85
N PRO A 15 -6.82 9.42 -18.26
CA PRO A 15 -7.60 9.24 -17.03
C PRO A 15 -8.65 8.13 -17.13
N GLU A 16 -9.24 7.92 -18.31
CA GLU A 16 -10.25 6.88 -18.50
C GLU A 16 -9.66 5.46 -18.44
N LYS A 17 -8.37 5.27 -18.73
CA LYS A 17 -7.69 3.98 -18.54
C LYS A 17 -7.51 3.70 -17.06
N VAL A 18 -7.05 4.69 -16.28
CA VAL A 18 -6.92 4.56 -14.83
C VAL A 18 -8.28 4.33 -14.19
N LEU A 19 -9.30 5.09 -14.60
CA LEU A 19 -10.67 4.93 -14.14
C LEU A 19 -11.22 3.51 -14.40
N ALA A 20 -10.96 2.95 -15.59
CA ALA A 20 -11.40 1.59 -15.91
C ALA A 20 -10.78 0.54 -14.98
N ILE A 21 -9.48 0.70 -14.64
CA ILE A 21 -8.79 -0.16 -13.68
C ILE A 21 -9.42 0.01 -12.28
N GLN A 22 -9.54 1.23 -11.79
CA GLN A 22 -10.12 1.51 -10.48
C GLN A 22 -11.56 0.97 -10.35
N ARG A 23 -12.38 1.13 -11.40
CA ARG A 23 -13.74 0.56 -11.45
C ARG A 23 -13.74 -0.95 -11.33
N ALA A 24 -12.83 -1.64 -12.00
CA ALA A 24 -12.76 -3.10 -11.94
C ALA A 24 -12.53 -3.60 -10.50
N TYR A 25 -11.70 -2.90 -9.70
CA TYR A 25 -11.51 -3.19 -8.28
C TYR A 25 -12.73 -2.79 -7.43
N ALA A 26 -13.32 -1.63 -7.67
CA ALA A 26 -14.56 -1.22 -6.99
C ALA A 26 -15.70 -2.21 -7.26
N ASP A 27 -15.86 -2.69 -8.50
CA ASP A 27 -16.88 -3.67 -8.89
C ASP A 27 -16.59 -5.08 -8.38
N ALA A 28 -15.34 -5.37 -8.04
CA ALA A 28 -14.97 -6.58 -7.31
C ALA A 28 -15.36 -6.57 -5.83
N GLY A 29 -15.81 -5.42 -5.30
CA GLY A 29 -16.27 -5.26 -3.93
C GLY A 29 -15.26 -4.65 -2.97
N SER A 30 -14.24 -3.92 -3.49
CA SER A 30 -13.33 -3.15 -2.65
C SER A 30 -14.06 -2.08 -1.86
N ASP A 31 -13.83 -2.04 -0.54
CA ASP A 31 -14.27 -0.94 0.33
C ASP A 31 -13.30 0.26 0.25
N CYS A 32 -12.04 0.01 -0.11
CA CYS A 32 -10.99 1.02 -0.26
C CYS A 32 -10.38 0.94 -1.66
N LEU A 33 -10.07 2.11 -2.26
CA LEU A 33 -9.28 2.22 -3.48
C LEU A 33 -8.03 3.06 -3.18
N ILE A 34 -6.88 2.52 -3.57
CA ILE A 34 -5.59 3.21 -3.48
C ILE A 34 -5.40 4.02 -4.76
N THR A 35 -4.98 5.28 -4.64
CA THR A 35 -4.75 6.15 -5.80
C THR A 35 -3.56 5.68 -6.65
N ASN A 36 -3.55 6.02 -7.94
CA ASN A 36 -2.42 5.74 -8.84
C ASN A 36 -1.32 6.79 -8.63
N THR A 37 -0.69 6.80 -7.44
CA THR A 37 0.28 7.83 -7.02
C THR A 37 1.50 7.27 -6.28
N PHE A 38 1.76 5.97 -6.39
CA PHE A 38 2.91 5.31 -5.76
C PHE A 38 4.24 6.03 -6.05
N GLY A 39 4.51 6.33 -7.31
CA GLY A 39 5.70 7.07 -7.75
C GLY A 39 5.42 8.56 -8.03
N ALA A 40 4.43 9.17 -7.37
CA ALA A 40 4.02 10.55 -7.68
C ALA A 40 4.63 11.61 -6.75
N SER A 41 5.70 11.31 -6.02
CA SER A 41 6.53 12.34 -5.41
C SER A 41 7.34 13.09 -6.48
N ARG A 42 7.67 14.37 -6.23
CA ARG A 42 8.48 15.15 -7.17
C ARG A 42 9.77 14.45 -7.57
N ILE A 43 10.48 13.84 -6.61
CA ILE A 43 11.73 13.12 -6.86
C ILE A 43 11.54 11.96 -7.86
N MET A 44 10.44 11.24 -7.73
CA MET A 44 10.14 10.12 -8.64
C MET A 44 9.67 10.62 -10.00
N LEU A 45 8.82 11.63 -10.03
CA LEU A 45 8.31 12.23 -11.27
C LEU A 45 9.40 12.94 -12.08
N ASP A 46 10.38 13.56 -11.44
CA ASP A 46 11.52 14.20 -12.11
C ASP A 46 12.35 13.20 -12.94
N ARG A 47 12.32 11.90 -12.62
CA ARG A 47 12.96 10.84 -13.42
C ARG A 47 12.30 10.62 -14.78
N HIS A 48 11.10 11.18 -14.95
CA HIS A 48 10.28 11.09 -16.16
C HIS A 48 9.98 12.46 -16.74
N ASP A 49 10.67 13.53 -16.30
CA ASP A 49 10.42 14.93 -16.68
C ASP A 49 8.99 15.42 -16.33
N GLU A 50 8.36 14.80 -15.31
CA GLU A 50 6.97 15.07 -14.89
C GLU A 50 6.87 15.82 -13.55
N GLY A 51 7.98 16.20 -12.92
CA GLY A 51 8.02 16.80 -11.59
C GLY A 51 7.18 18.08 -11.45
N GLU A 52 7.12 18.92 -12.48
CA GLU A 52 6.29 20.13 -12.46
C GLU A 52 4.79 19.85 -12.40
N ARG A 53 4.38 18.61 -12.71
CA ARG A 53 2.98 18.17 -12.68
C ARG A 53 2.60 17.43 -11.39
N THR A 54 3.50 17.36 -10.39
CA THR A 54 3.31 16.60 -9.13
C THR A 54 1.93 16.85 -8.51
N GLN A 55 1.57 18.09 -8.26
CA GLN A 55 0.28 18.40 -7.63
C GLN A 55 -0.92 18.01 -8.50
N ALA A 56 -0.86 18.27 -9.80
CA ALA A 56 -1.94 17.96 -10.72
C ALA A 56 -2.16 16.44 -10.84
N ILE A 57 -1.08 15.67 -10.95
CA ILE A 57 -1.13 14.20 -11.04
C ILE A 57 -1.76 13.60 -9.78
N ASN A 58 -1.34 14.02 -8.58
CA ASN A 58 -1.86 13.51 -7.33
C ASN A 58 -3.35 13.86 -7.13
N ARG A 59 -3.77 15.09 -7.42
CA ARG A 59 -5.18 15.50 -7.32
C ARG A 59 -6.07 14.73 -8.29
N ALA A 60 -5.65 14.61 -9.56
CA ALA A 60 -6.41 13.85 -10.56
C ALA A 60 -6.61 12.39 -10.17
N ALA A 61 -5.60 11.75 -9.56
CA ALA A 61 -5.71 10.38 -9.07
C ALA A 61 -6.81 10.21 -8.02
N VAL A 62 -6.94 11.17 -7.09
CA VAL A 62 -8.01 11.15 -6.07
C VAL A 62 -9.38 11.28 -6.71
N GLU A 63 -9.55 12.21 -7.67
CA GLU A 63 -10.81 12.39 -8.40
C GLU A 63 -11.20 11.12 -9.17
N ILE A 64 -10.24 10.47 -9.82
CA ILE A 64 -10.45 9.22 -10.55
C ILE A 64 -10.91 8.11 -9.60
N ALA A 65 -10.24 7.94 -8.45
CA ALA A 65 -10.59 6.94 -7.46
C ALA A 65 -12.01 7.19 -6.89
N ARG A 66 -12.40 8.44 -6.60
CA ARG A 66 -13.76 8.79 -6.20
C ARG A 66 -14.79 8.45 -7.27
N ARG A 67 -14.54 8.81 -8.51
CA ARG A 67 -15.41 8.50 -9.66
C ARG A 67 -15.59 6.98 -9.85
N ALA A 68 -14.58 6.19 -9.52
CA ALA A 68 -14.62 4.75 -9.71
C ALA A 68 -15.67 4.06 -8.82
N PHE A 69 -15.99 4.59 -7.64
CA PHE A 69 -17.06 4.08 -6.80
C PHE A 69 -18.47 4.30 -7.40
N GLY A 70 -18.64 5.24 -8.35
CA GLY A 70 -19.94 5.45 -9.03
C GLY A 70 -21.09 5.81 -8.09
N GLY A 71 -20.81 6.52 -6.99
CA GLY A 71 -21.77 6.90 -5.96
C GLY A 71 -21.97 5.86 -4.84
N ARG A 72 -21.34 4.70 -4.91
CA ARG A 72 -21.29 3.74 -3.81
C ARG A 72 -20.40 4.26 -2.68
N PRO A 73 -20.70 3.93 -1.41
CA PRO A 73 -19.79 4.21 -0.30
C PRO A 73 -18.43 3.52 -0.52
N GLY A 74 -17.36 4.22 -0.18
CA GLY A 74 -16.00 3.70 -0.26
C GLY A 74 -14.98 4.73 0.19
N TYR A 75 -13.79 4.27 0.51
CA TYR A 75 -12.68 5.10 0.99
C TYR A 75 -11.59 5.22 -0.06
N VAL A 76 -11.08 6.43 -0.25
CA VAL A 76 -9.94 6.71 -1.13
C VAL A 76 -8.69 6.89 -0.29
N LEU A 77 -7.72 6.02 -0.50
CA LEU A 77 -6.42 6.06 0.16
C LEU A 77 -5.41 6.73 -0.78
N GLY A 78 -4.89 7.88 -0.38
CA GLY A 78 -3.81 8.57 -1.10
C GLY A 78 -2.49 7.81 -0.90
N ASP A 79 -1.91 7.34 -1.99
CA ASP A 79 -0.73 6.47 -1.96
C ASP A 79 0.56 7.27 -2.04
N ILE A 80 1.50 6.96 -1.14
CA ILE A 80 2.87 7.46 -1.12
C ILE A 80 3.80 6.25 -1.05
N GLY A 81 4.49 5.98 -2.14
CA GLY A 81 5.54 4.96 -2.19
C GLY A 81 6.92 5.51 -1.78
N PRO A 82 7.97 4.67 -1.81
CA PRO A 82 9.34 5.11 -1.56
C PRO A 82 9.79 6.17 -2.57
N PHE A 83 10.65 7.10 -2.13
CA PHE A 83 11.20 8.11 -3.06
C PHE A 83 12.26 7.56 -4.02
N GLY A 84 12.62 6.27 -3.85
CA GLY A 84 13.43 5.52 -4.80
C GLY A 84 14.94 5.76 -4.69
N GLY A 85 15.43 6.12 -3.51
CA GLY A 85 16.85 6.32 -3.22
C GLY A 85 17.19 6.00 -1.77
N LEU A 86 18.36 6.43 -1.32
CA LEU A 86 18.77 6.38 0.08
C LEU A 86 19.08 7.80 0.55
N MET A 87 18.50 8.16 1.70
CA MET A 87 18.79 9.43 2.36
C MET A 87 20.16 9.38 3.07
N GLU A 88 20.71 10.55 3.29
CA GLU A 88 21.83 10.71 4.23
C GLU A 88 21.47 10.13 5.60
N PRO A 89 22.40 9.49 6.32
CA PRO A 89 23.82 9.28 5.98
C PRO A 89 24.10 8.01 5.15
N TYR A 90 23.09 7.21 4.80
CA TYR A 90 23.25 5.94 4.09
C TYR A 90 23.35 6.12 2.56
N GLY A 91 22.90 7.24 2.04
CA GLY A 91 22.97 7.63 0.64
C GLY A 91 23.43 9.08 0.49
N ASP A 92 23.15 9.65 -0.67
CA ASP A 92 23.58 11.00 -1.08
C ASP A 92 22.43 12.00 -1.19
N ILE A 93 21.19 11.57 -0.86
CA ILE A 93 20.01 12.44 -0.98
C ILE A 93 19.75 13.14 0.36
N PRO A 94 19.80 14.49 0.39
CA PRO A 94 19.54 15.26 1.60
C PRO A 94 18.13 15.00 2.14
N VAL A 95 18.00 14.81 3.45
CA VAL A 95 16.72 14.61 4.14
C VAL A 95 15.71 15.71 3.80
N ALA A 96 16.14 16.97 3.79
CA ALA A 96 15.29 18.12 3.48
C ALA A 96 14.67 18.07 2.07
N LEU A 97 15.34 17.42 1.10
CA LEU A 97 14.77 17.24 -0.24
C LEU A 97 13.63 16.22 -0.21
N VAL A 98 13.78 15.13 0.56
CA VAL A 98 12.75 14.09 0.71
C VAL A 98 11.55 14.64 1.49
N GLU A 99 11.80 15.39 2.57
CA GLU A 99 10.75 16.10 3.34
C GLU A 99 9.90 17.00 2.43
N LYS A 100 10.57 17.80 1.59
CA LYS A 100 9.87 18.67 0.64
C LYS A 100 9.04 17.89 -0.37
N ALA A 101 9.58 16.80 -0.91
CA ALA A 101 8.90 15.99 -1.94
C ALA A 101 7.68 15.26 -1.36
N PHE A 102 7.80 14.66 -0.19
CA PHE A 102 6.65 14.02 0.48
C PHE A 102 5.64 15.04 0.98
N GLY A 103 6.09 16.21 1.47
CA GLY A 103 5.20 17.32 1.86
C GLY A 103 4.32 17.76 0.70
N GLU A 104 4.91 18.04 -0.47
CA GLU A 104 4.17 18.43 -1.67
C GLU A 104 3.15 17.38 -2.11
N GLN A 105 3.53 16.11 -2.09
CA GLN A 105 2.64 14.99 -2.44
C GLN A 105 1.50 14.86 -1.43
N ALA A 106 1.79 14.86 -0.14
CA ALA A 106 0.79 14.75 0.92
C ALA A 106 -0.22 15.90 0.89
N GLU A 107 0.24 17.15 0.72
CA GLU A 107 -0.63 18.33 0.59
C GLU A 107 -1.56 18.22 -0.62
N ALA A 108 -1.05 17.75 -1.76
CA ALA A 108 -1.87 17.57 -2.97
C ALA A 108 -2.97 16.51 -2.75
N LEU A 109 -2.64 15.38 -2.12
CA LEU A 109 -3.57 14.29 -1.82
C LEU A 109 -4.63 14.74 -0.81
N VAL A 110 -4.21 15.35 0.32
CA VAL A 110 -5.14 15.81 1.36
C VAL A 110 -6.08 16.89 0.85
N SER A 111 -5.54 17.88 0.11
CA SER A 111 -6.38 18.95 -0.46
C SER A 111 -7.39 18.44 -1.50
N ALA A 112 -7.15 17.30 -2.12
CA ALA A 112 -8.08 16.66 -3.03
C ALA A 112 -9.17 15.82 -2.32
N GLY A 113 -9.11 15.66 -1.00
CA GLY A 113 -10.17 15.07 -0.20
C GLY A 113 -10.09 13.55 -0.09
N ILE A 114 -8.92 12.99 0.19
CA ILE A 114 -8.72 11.59 0.56
C ILE A 114 -9.29 11.26 1.95
N ASP A 115 -9.51 9.96 2.22
CA ASP A 115 -9.93 9.47 3.54
C ASP A 115 -8.75 9.04 4.41
N ALA A 116 -7.64 8.63 3.80
CA ALA A 116 -6.39 8.29 4.46
C ALA A 116 -5.20 8.49 3.52
N ILE A 117 -4.00 8.66 4.10
CA ILE A 117 -2.73 8.43 3.39
C ILE A 117 -2.25 7.02 3.74
N ILE A 118 -1.89 6.24 2.72
CA ILE A 118 -1.11 5.02 2.86
C ILE A 118 0.32 5.31 2.39
N ILE A 119 1.29 5.05 3.29
CA ILE A 119 2.73 5.14 3.00
C ILE A 119 3.21 3.71 2.86
N GLU A 120 3.27 3.21 1.61
CA GLU A 120 3.42 1.78 1.38
C GLU A 120 4.81 1.35 0.88
N THR A 121 5.09 0.06 1.02
CA THR A 121 6.32 -0.60 0.52
C THR A 121 7.59 -0.01 1.15
N GLN A 122 7.48 0.46 2.37
CA GLN A 122 8.62 1.05 3.07
C GLN A 122 9.57 -0.04 3.60
N THR A 123 10.87 0.21 3.50
CA THR A 123 11.92 -0.70 3.99
C THR A 123 12.81 -0.07 5.05
N SER A 124 12.78 1.27 5.17
CA SER A 124 13.51 2.09 6.14
C SER A 124 12.55 2.79 7.08
N LEU A 125 12.85 2.74 8.39
CA LEU A 125 12.09 3.48 9.39
C LEU A 125 12.31 4.99 9.29
N GLU A 126 13.50 5.40 8.88
CA GLU A 126 13.86 6.80 8.69
C GLU A 126 13.03 7.43 7.56
N GLU A 127 12.93 6.76 6.41
CA GLU A 127 12.11 7.21 5.28
C GLU A 127 10.63 7.24 5.65
N LEU A 128 10.14 6.16 6.27
CA LEU A 128 8.76 6.10 6.76
C LEU A 128 8.46 7.24 7.74
N GLY A 129 9.39 7.56 8.65
CA GLY A 129 9.24 8.66 9.61
C GLY A 129 9.07 10.01 8.94
N VAL A 130 9.88 10.30 7.90
CA VAL A 130 9.77 11.53 7.11
C VAL A 130 8.39 11.61 6.40
N ALA A 131 7.94 10.51 5.80
CA ALA A 131 6.65 10.49 5.11
C ALA A 131 5.46 10.61 6.09
N ILE A 132 5.53 10.00 7.29
CA ILE A 132 4.53 10.17 8.34
C ILE A 132 4.45 11.63 8.79
N ALA A 133 5.60 12.27 9.06
CA ALA A 133 5.64 13.68 9.44
C ALA A 133 5.03 14.59 8.36
N ALA A 134 5.32 14.33 7.08
CA ALA A 134 4.73 15.03 5.95
C ALA A 134 3.20 14.86 5.89
N ALA A 135 2.69 13.63 6.10
CA ALA A 135 1.27 13.34 6.13
C ALA A 135 0.55 14.04 7.31
N GLN A 136 1.19 14.08 8.49
CA GLN A 136 0.68 14.80 9.66
C GLN A 136 0.64 16.30 9.42
N ALA A 137 1.71 16.88 8.88
CA ALA A 137 1.79 18.32 8.57
C ALA A 137 0.74 18.75 7.53
N ALA A 138 0.44 17.88 6.55
CA ALA A 138 -0.62 18.10 5.57
C ALA A 138 -2.03 17.94 6.15
N GLY A 139 -2.20 17.44 7.38
CA GLY A 139 -3.49 17.22 8.02
C GLY A 139 -4.23 15.98 7.51
N ALA A 140 -3.51 14.90 7.19
CA ALA A 140 -4.12 13.63 6.74
C ALA A 140 -5.12 13.10 7.78
N PRO A 141 -6.38 12.76 7.38
CA PRO A 141 -7.42 12.30 8.31
C PRO A 141 -7.07 10.98 9.00
N CYS A 142 -6.35 10.12 8.31
CA CYS A 142 -5.87 8.83 8.77
C CYS A 142 -4.53 8.53 8.09
N ILE A 143 -3.59 7.93 8.84
CA ILE A 143 -2.25 7.56 8.32
C ILE A 143 -2.06 6.06 8.50
N ILE A 144 -1.75 5.38 7.40
CA ILE A 144 -1.42 3.96 7.33
C ILE A 144 0.05 3.86 6.97
N GLY A 145 0.92 3.44 7.90
CA GLY A 145 2.30 3.10 7.57
C GLY A 145 2.36 1.63 7.16
N SER A 146 2.98 1.30 6.03
CA SER A 146 3.05 -0.08 5.53
C SER A 146 4.47 -0.48 5.12
N MET A 147 4.97 -1.53 5.78
CA MET A 147 6.33 -2.03 5.58
C MET A 147 6.37 -3.23 4.66
N ALA A 148 7.42 -3.29 3.84
CA ALA A 148 7.75 -4.45 3.02
C ALA A 148 8.85 -5.27 3.70
N PHE A 149 8.59 -6.57 3.87
CA PHE A 149 9.52 -7.51 4.47
C PHE A 149 9.95 -8.56 3.46
N ASP A 150 11.19 -9.03 3.58
CA ASP A 150 11.69 -10.16 2.83
C ASP A 150 11.86 -11.35 3.77
N ARG A 151 11.46 -12.53 3.31
CA ARG A 151 11.72 -13.79 4.02
C ARG A 151 13.19 -14.13 3.92
N LEU A 152 13.82 -14.40 5.05
CA LEU A 152 15.21 -14.85 5.09
C LEU A 152 15.34 -16.28 4.54
N ARG A 153 16.53 -16.62 4.05
CA ARG A 153 16.77 -17.92 3.41
C ARG A 153 16.54 -19.12 4.33
N GLU A 154 16.73 -18.94 5.62
CA GLU A 154 16.57 -19.96 6.62
C GLU A 154 15.34 -19.67 7.49
N GLY A 155 14.37 -20.57 7.50
CA GLY A 155 13.16 -20.49 8.31
C GLY A 155 12.11 -19.52 7.80
N ASP A 156 11.25 -19.06 8.71
CA ASP A 156 10.15 -18.12 8.46
C ASP A 156 10.43 -16.71 9.01
N GLU A 157 11.69 -16.44 9.36
CA GLU A 157 12.09 -15.11 9.81
C GLU A 157 11.99 -14.12 8.66
N VAL A 158 11.44 -12.95 8.95
CA VAL A 158 11.29 -11.85 7.99
C VAL A 158 11.94 -10.58 8.52
N ARG A 159 12.56 -9.82 7.62
CA ARG A 159 13.17 -8.52 7.89
C ARG A 159 12.91 -7.59 6.70
N THR A 160 12.88 -6.28 6.96
CA THR A 160 12.99 -5.33 5.87
C THR A 160 14.39 -5.39 5.25
N MET A 161 14.57 -4.82 4.06
CA MET A 161 15.90 -4.68 3.44
C MET A 161 16.91 -3.99 4.37
N MET A 162 16.46 -3.08 5.25
CA MET A 162 17.30 -2.40 6.24
C MET A 162 17.45 -3.18 7.56
N GLY A 163 16.95 -4.41 7.64
CA GLY A 163 17.12 -5.30 8.79
C GLY A 163 16.08 -5.14 9.90
N THR A 164 15.08 -4.29 9.74
CA THR A 164 14.03 -4.05 10.73
C THR A 164 13.11 -5.27 10.89
N SER A 165 12.84 -5.68 12.13
CA SER A 165 11.88 -6.75 12.42
C SER A 165 10.43 -6.23 12.39
N PRO A 166 9.43 -7.13 12.25
CA PRO A 166 8.03 -6.73 12.36
C PRO A 166 7.68 -6.02 13.68
N GLU A 167 8.19 -6.49 14.80
CA GLU A 167 7.94 -5.86 16.10
C GLU A 167 8.50 -4.45 16.17
N GLN A 168 9.74 -4.25 15.68
CA GLN A 168 10.37 -2.92 15.63
C GLN A 168 9.57 -1.98 14.71
N ALA A 169 9.14 -2.46 13.55
CA ALA A 169 8.34 -1.70 12.62
C ALA A 169 6.98 -1.29 13.23
N ALA A 170 6.29 -2.22 13.88
CA ALA A 170 4.98 -1.97 14.50
C ALA A 170 5.10 -0.96 15.67
N ALA A 171 6.13 -1.11 16.52
CA ALA A 171 6.39 -0.16 17.61
C ALA A 171 6.67 1.24 17.06
N PHE A 172 7.56 1.35 16.07
CA PHE A 172 7.89 2.63 15.44
C PHE A 172 6.67 3.32 14.83
N MET A 173 5.88 2.58 14.01
CA MET A 173 4.68 3.13 13.38
C MET A 173 3.66 3.63 14.41
N ALA A 174 3.48 2.89 15.51
CA ALA A 174 2.57 3.27 16.58
C ALA A 174 3.05 4.54 17.30
N GLU A 175 4.34 4.63 17.64
CA GLU A 175 4.96 5.80 18.27
C GLU A 175 4.97 7.02 17.34
N ALA A 176 5.19 6.82 16.05
CA ALA A 176 5.18 7.90 15.05
C ALA A 176 3.77 8.43 14.74
N GLY A 177 2.70 7.81 15.29
CA GLY A 177 1.33 8.30 15.17
C GLY A 177 0.57 7.75 13.96
N CYS A 178 0.95 6.59 13.44
CA CYS A 178 0.09 5.86 12.49
C CYS A 178 -1.21 5.43 13.17
N HIS A 179 -2.31 5.42 12.41
CA HIS A 179 -3.61 4.95 12.86
C HIS A 179 -3.85 3.48 12.51
N VAL A 180 -3.17 2.99 11.48
CA VAL A 180 -3.21 1.60 11.01
C VAL A 180 -1.79 1.14 10.71
N LEU A 181 -1.47 -0.10 11.10
CA LEU A 181 -0.19 -0.74 10.84
C LEU A 181 -0.31 -1.63 9.60
N GLY A 182 0.42 -1.30 8.54
CA GLY A 182 0.40 -2.01 7.27
C GLY A 182 1.57 -2.95 7.06
N LEU A 183 1.33 -3.99 6.30
CA LEU A 183 2.36 -4.80 5.66
C LEU A 183 1.93 -5.13 4.23
N ASN A 184 2.85 -4.99 3.29
CA ASN A 184 2.58 -5.27 1.88
C ASN A 184 3.83 -5.73 1.14
N CYS A 185 3.63 -6.34 -0.03
CA CYS A 185 4.72 -6.72 -0.91
C CYS A 185 5.77 -7.64 -0.24
N GLY A 186 7.04 -7.47 -0.59
CA GLY A 186 8.16 -8.24 -0.08
C GLY A 186 8.40 -9.57 -0.80
N SER A 187 9.60 -10.09 -0.64
CA SER A 187 10.02 -11.34 -1.27
C SER A 187 9.73 -12.54 -0.35
N GLY A 188 8.98 -13.51 -0.86
CA GLY A 188 8.65 -14.72 -0.09
C GLY A 188 7.56 -14.53 0.96
N ILE A 189 6.77 -13.46 0.87
CA ILE A 189 5.66 -13.18 1.77
C ILE A 189 4.37 -13.68 1.12
N ASP A 190 4.01 -14.91 1.45
CA ASP A 190 2.72 -15.51 1.16
C ASP A 190 1.67 -15.13 2.22
N MET A 191 0.43 -15.61 2.06
CA MET A 191 -0.67 -15.35 3.01
C MET A 191 -0.37 -15.86 4.43
N ARG A 192 0.36 -16.97 4.57
CA ARG A 192 0.75 -17.55 5.86
C ARG A 192 1.79 -16.67 6.57
N ILE A 193 2.85 -16.27 5.86
CA ILE A 193 3.89 -15.40 6.41
C ILE A 193 3.30 -14.02 6.73
N ALA A 194 2.39 -13.51 5.90
CA ALA A 194 1.68 -12.26 6.19
C ALA A 194 0.85 -12.35 7.47
N ALA A 195 0.16 -13.47 7.70
CA ALA A 195 -0.58 -13.71 8.95
C ALA A 195 0.36 -13.79 10.17
N ASP A 196 1.51 -14.46 10.05
CA ASP A 196 2.52 -14.51 11.12
C ASP A 196 3.11 -13.13 11.41
N THR A 197 3.40 -12.34 10.38
CA THR A 197 3.85 -10.94 10.52
C THR A 197 2.78 -10.08 11.21
N ALA A 198 1.51 -10.25 10.87
CA ALA A 198 0.40 -9.55 11.52
C ALA A 198 0.27 -9.93 13.01
N ARG A 199 0.47 -11.20 13.39
CA ARG A 199 0.51 -11.62 14.81
C ARG A 199 1.65 -10.94 15.55
N ARG A 200 2.82 -10.81 14.93
CA ARG A 200 3.99 -10.12 15.50
C ARG A 200 3.69 -8.61 15.69
N TYR A 201 3.01 -7.95 14.76
CA TYR A 201 2.49 -6.60 14.94
C TYR A 201 1.53 -6.53 16.14
N ARG A 202 0.61 -7.48 16.21
CA ARG A 202 -0.39 -7.54 17.28
C ARG A 202 0.21 -7.76 18.66
N SER A 203 1.38 -8.40 18.75
CA SER A 203 2.06 -8.64 20.04
C SER A 203 2.59 -7.36 20.70
N VAL A 204 2.79 -6.29 19.93
CA VAL A 204 3.36 -5.01 20.42
C VAL A 204 2.43 -3.81 20.28
N SER A 205 1.33 -3.94 19.52
CA SER A 205 0.39 -2.84 19.31
C SER A 205 -1.08 -3.31 19.26
N GLY A 206 -1.97 -2.48 19.79
CA GLY A 206 -3.42 -2.65 19.69
C GLY A 206 -4.05 -2.04 18.44
N LEU A 207 -3.30 -1.33 17.59
CA LEU A 207 -3.82 -0.66 16.40
C LEU A 207 -4.34 -1.65 15.36
N PRO A 208 -5.30 -1.24 14.52
CA PRO A 208 -5.76 -2.04 13.39
C PRO A 208 -4.61 -2.40 12.44
N ILE A 209 -4.71 -3.57 11.81
CA ILE A 209 -3.69 -4.05 10.87
C ILE A 209 -4.27 -4.12 9.47
N MET A 210 -3.50 -3.65 8.48
CA MET A 210 -3.73 -3.80 7.05
C MET A 210 -2.71 -4.77 6.46
N ALA A 211 -3.18 -5.78 5.71
CA ALA A 211 -2.33 -6.78 5.09
C ALA A 211 -2.60 -6.89 3.58
N GLN A 212 -1.54 -6.74 2.77
CA GLN A 212 -1.60 -6.78 1.31
C GLN A 212 -0.45 -7.64 0.74
N PRO A 213 -0.49 -8.96 0.91
CA PRO A 213 0.52 -9.86 0.36
C PRO A 213 0.46 -9.93 -1.18
N ASN A 214 1.55 -10.41 -1.79
CA ASN A 214 1.61 -10.69 -3.21
C ASN A 214 0.81 -11.97 -3.56
N ALA A 215 0.43 -12.12 -4.84
CA ALA A 215 -0.17 -13.34 -5.36
C ALA A 215 0.90 -14.43 -5.59
N GLY A 216 1.58 -14.82 -4.50
CA GLY A 216 2.68 -15.77 -4.49
C GLY A 216 4.02 -15.15 -4.86
N LEU A 217 5.01 -16.03 -5.14
CA LEU A 217 6.36 -15.61 -5.53
C LEU A 217 6.41 -15.17 -6.99
N PRO A 218 7.15 -14.09 -7.30
CA PRO A 218 7.40 -13.73 -8.68
C PRO A 218 8.27 -14.78 -9.37
N VAL A 219 7.84 -15.23 -10.55
CA VAL A 219 8.58 -16.13 -11.43
C VAL A 219 8.90 -15.41 -12.72
N LEU A 220 10.16 -15.47 -13.16
CA LEU A 220 10.55 -14.87 -14.44
C LEU A 220 10.34 -15.90 -15.57
N GLU A 221 9.36 -15.64 -16.44
CA GLU A 221 9.08 -16.45 -17.64
C GLU A 221 9.10 -15.57 -18.88
N ASN A 222 9.92 -15.92 -19.85
CA ASN A 222 10.06 -15.17 -21.12
C ASN A 222 10.30 -13.67 -20.90
N LEU A 223 11.16 -13.30 -19.95
CA LEU A 223 11.47 -11.93 -19.53
C LEU A 223 10.26 -11.16 -18.94
N LYS A 224 9.21 -11.86 -18.52
CA LYS A 224 8.06 -11.28 -17.82
C LYS A 224 8.00 -11.85 -16.41
N VAL A 225 7.70 -10.97 -15.45
CA VAL A 225 7.39 -11.37 -14.08
C VAL A 225 5.96 -11.87 -14.05
N ILE A 226 5.76 -13.11 -13.59
CA ILE A 226 4.45 -13.76 -13.46
C ILE A 226 4.25 -14.15 -11.99
N TYR A 227 3.06 -13.90 -11.49
CA TYR A 227 2.58 -14.36 -10.19
C TYR A 227 1.59 -15.49 -10.41
N ARG A 228 1.70 -16.58 -9.65
CA ARG A 228 0.99 -17.83 -9.96
C ARG A 228 -0.13 -18.19 -8.98
N GLU A 229 -0.18 -17.56 -7.81
CA GLU A 229 -1.28 -17.84 -6.89
C GLU A 229 -2.61 -17.38 -7.46
N THR A 230 -3.53 -18.31 -7.54
CA THR A 230 -4.89 -18.06 -8.01
C THR A 230 -5.73 -17.32 -6.95
N PRO A 231 -6.85 -16.70 -7.34
CA PRO A 231 -7.77 -16.08 -6.39
C PRO A 231 -8.23 -17.02 -5.28
N ASP A 232 -8.48 -18.30 -5.57
CA ASP A 232 -8.92 -19.29 -4.57
C ASP A 232 -7.81 -19.67 -3.60
N GLU A 233 -6.58 -19.85 -4.09
CA GLU A 233 -5.41 -20.15 -3.27
C GLU A 233 -5.13 -19.01 -2.28
N MET A 234 -5.07 -17.76 -2.75
CA MET A 234 -4.89 -16.61 -1.85
C MET A 234 -6.07 -16.47 -0.87
N ALA A 235 -7.31 -16.60 -1.34
CA ALA A 235 -8.48 -16.43 -0.49
C ALA A 235 -8.54 -17.44 0.66
N ALA A 236 -8.00 -18.62 0.49
CA ALA A 236 -7.90 -19.63 1.55
C ALA A 236 -7.10 -19.15 2.79
N GLY A 237 -6.20 -18.17 2.62
CA GLY A 237 -5.42 -17.55 3.70
C GLY A 237 -6.13 -16.40 4.42
N VAL A 238 -7.25 -15.87 3.90
CA VAL A 238 -7.97 -14.73 4.49
C VAL A 238 -8.41 -14.98 5.93
N PRO A 239 -8.97 -16.15 6.32
CA PRO A 239 -9.32 -16.42 7.71
C PRO A 239 -8.13 -16.30 8.67
N ALA A 240 -6.95 -16.80 8.28
CA ALA A 240 -5.75 -16.70 9.10
C ALA A 240 -5.29 -15.25 9.32
N LEU A 241 -5.44 -14.37 8.31
CA LEU A 241 -5.18 -12.94 8.45
C LEU A 241 -6.17 -12.26 9.41
N LEU A 242 -7.47 -12.60 9.32
CA LEU A 242 -8.51 -12.09 10.23
C LEU A 242 -8.22 -12.50 11.67
N ASP A 243 -7.89 -13.78 11.90
CA ASP A 243 -7.51 -14.35 13.21
C ASP A 243 -6.22 -13.70 13.76
N ALA A 244 -5.29 -13.34 12.89
CA ALA A 244 -4.07 -12.60 13.24
C ALA A 244 -4.33 -11.12 13.61
N GLY A 245 -5.55 -10.64 13.44
CA GLY A 245 -5.96 -9.27 13.80
C GLY A 245 -6.02 -8.28 12.64
N ALA A 246 -5.84 -8.72 11.40
CA ALA A 246 -6.04 -7.86 10.24
C ALA A 246 -7.51 -7.39 10.16
N ARG A 247 -7.70 -6.12 9.85
CA ARG A 247 -9.02 -5.47 9.68
C ARG A 247 -9.22 -4.91 8.28
N ILE A 248 -8.13 -4.69 7.56
CA ILE A 248 -8.12 -4.32 6.15
C ILE A 248 -7.27 -5.36 5.43
N ILE A 249 -7.84 -6.01 4.42
CA ILE A 249 -7.18 -7.06 3.64
C ILE A 249 -7.27 -6.70 2.17
N GLY A 250 -6.13 -6.73 1.51
CA GLY A 250 -5.99 -6.50 0.08
C GLY A 250 -4.94 -7.41 -0.52
N GLY A 251 -4.44 -7.03 -1.67
CA GLY A 251 -3.35 -7.69 -2.33
C GLY A 251 -2.39 -6.67 -2.95
N CYS A 252 -1.14 -7.08 -3.13
CA CYS A 252 -0.12 -6.29 -3.79
C CYS A 252 0.21 -6.90 -5.17
N CYS A 253 1.48 -7.12 -5.49
CA CYS A 253 1.91 -7.60 -6.80
C CYS A 253 1.23 -8.90 -7.23
N GLY A 254 0.79 -8.93 -8.49
CA GLY A 254 0.11 -10.09 -9.09
C GLY A 254 -1.37 -10.23 -8.73
N SER A 255 -1.88 -9.56 -7.72
CA SER A 255 -3.31 -9.60 -7.40
C SER A 255 -4.15 -8.83 -8.43
N THR A 256 -5.35 -9.33 -8.67
CA THR A 256 -6.29 -8.83 -9.68
C THR A 256 -7.66 -8.57 -9.05
N PRO A 257 -8.61 -7.93 -9.75
CA PRO A 257 -9.99 -7.80 -9.26
C PRO A 257 -10.64 -9.13 -8.88
N ALA A 258 -10.24 -10.25 -9.52
CA ALA A 258 -10.74 -11.56 -9.18
C ALA A 258 -10.29 -12.01 -7.77
N HIS A 259 -9.04 -11.71 -7.37
CA HIS A 259 -8.54 -11.97 -6.01
C HIS A 259 -9.36 -11.19 -4.99
N ILE A 260 -9.57 -9.89 -5.22
CA ILE A 260 -10.33 -9.03 -4.31
C ILE A 260 -11.78 -9.51 -4.17
N ARG A 261 -12.41 -9.96 -5.24
CA ARG A 261 -13.77 -10.54 -5.19
C ARG A 261 -13.82 -11.76 -4.29
N ARG A 262 -12.83 -12.66 -4.41
CA ARG A 262 -12.76 -13.84 -3.55
C ARG A 262 -12.50 -13.49 -2.08
N PHE A 263 -11.63 -12.50 -1.81
CA PHE A 263 -11.43 -11.99 -0.45
C PHE A 263 -12.72 -11.43 0.13
N ARG A 264 -13.46 -10.66 -0.64
CA ARG A 264 -14.75 -10.10 -0.24
C ARG A 264 -15.75 -11.18 0.17
N GLU A 265 -15.90 -12.22 -0.64
CA GLU A 265 -16.80 -13.35 -0.37
C GLU A 265 -16.47 -14.03 0.97
N ILE A 266 -15.18 -14.27 1.25
CA ILE A 266 -14.75 -14.88 2.52
C ILE A 266 -15.00 -13.94 3.70
N VAL A 267 -14.64 -12.65 3.57
CA VAL A 267 -14.85 -11.65 4.63
C VAL A 267 -16.32 -11.52 4.98
N ASP A 268 -17.21 -11.47 3.98
CA ASP A 268 -18.65 -11.40 4.20
C ASP A 268 -19.18 -12.64 4.89
N HIS A 269 -18.71 -13.82 4.48
CA HIS A 269 -19.09 -15.08 5.12
C HIS A 269 -18.70 -15.11 6.60
N VAL A 270 -17.49 -14.73 6.95
CA VAL A 270 -17.02 -14.66 8.36
C VAL A 270 -17.85 -13.66 9.15
N ARG A 271 -18.09 -12.46 8.62
CA ARG A 271 -18.92 -11.44 9.27
C ARG A 271 -20.36 -11.90 9.54
N HIS A 272 -20.94 -12.68 8.63
CA HIS A 272 -22.29 -13.25 8.82
C HIS A 272 -22.30 -14.30 9.93
N GLN A 273 -21.27 -15.15 10.02
CA GLN A 273 -21.15 -16.14 11.08
C GLN A 273 -21.00 -15.50 12.47
N ASP A 274 -20.18 -14.45 12.58
CA ASP A 274 -19.98 -13.74 13.85
C ASP A 274 -21.25 -13.06 14.33
N ARG A 275 -22.02 -12.43 13.42
CA ARG A 275 -23.32 -11.82 13.76
C ARG A 275 -24.39 -12.83 14.17
N ALA A 276 -24.31 -14.08 13.68
CA ALA A 276 -25.23 -15.13 14.04
C ALA A 276 -24.92 -15.77 15.42
N ARG A 277 -23.69 -15.53 15.94
CA ARG A 277 -23.22 -16.05 17.24
C ARG A 277 -23.33 -15.03 18.38
N ALA A 278 -23.48 -13.71 18.05
CA ALA A 278 -23.65 -12.61 19.01
C ALA A 278 -25.12 -12.35 19.29
#